data_e9148af9c74cdbc28023b7d82169d581
#
_entry.id   e9148af9c74cdbc28023b7d82169d581
#
_cell.length_a   1.000
_cell.length_b   1.000
_cell.length_c   1.000
_cell.angle_alpha   90.00
_cell.angle_beta   90.00
_cell.angle_gamma   90.00
#
_symmetry.space_group_name_H-M   'P 1'
#
loop_
_entity.id
_entity.type
_entity.pdbx_description
1 polymer ?
#
loop_
_entity_poly.entity_id
_entity_poly.type
_entity_poly.pdbx_seq_one_letter_code
_entity_poly.pdbx_strand_id
1 'polypeptide(L)'
;MRRVFKITFTVVVAIVLIFSISSCTEKVPKIPELVTGFSGNADVELGETKLKCNISHTEKGVSSIIISSPENLKGMSFKNLGGTYAISYNELICETEKSYLPSSCFAQAITNVLDKASEENGAIYQKSEDNNAIFTGASKSGDFTIYADSKTGIIKKIEIPEINFTANLTDTKAI
;
A
#
# COMPACT_ATOMS: atom_id res chain seq x y z
N MET A 1 -42.98 -56.23 -2.89
CA MET A 1 -42.83 -55.00 -2.09
C MET A 1 -41.42 -54.79 -1.50
N ARG A 2 -40.76 -55.75 -0.88
CA ARG A 2 -39.40 -55.56 -0.27
C ARG A 2 -38.28 -55.17 -1.25
N ARG A 3 -38.33 -55.61 -2.53
CA ARG A 3 -37.28 -55.25 -3.52
C ARG A 3 -37.40 -53.82 -4.02
N VAL A 4 -38.62 -53.34 -4.25
CA VAL A 4 -38.86 -51.96 -4.71
C VAL A 4 -38.44 -50.95 -3.61
N PHE A 5 -38.73 -51.24 -2.36
CA PHE A 5 -38.35 -50.38 -1.23
C PHE A 5 -36.81 -50.26 -1.05
N LYS A 6 -36.07 -51.36 -1.33
CA LYS A 6 -34.60 -51.32 -1.28
C LYS A 6 -34.02 -50.47 -2.40
N ILE A 7 -34.58 -50.54 -3.62
CA ILE A 7 -34.10 -49.77 -4.76
C ILE A 7 -34.40 -48.27 -4.56
N THR A 8 -35.59 -47.90 -4.09
CA THR A 8 -35.92 -46.49 -3.78
C THR A 8 -35.05 -45.92 -2.67
N PHE A 9 -34.77 -46.69 -1.63
CA PHE A 9 -33.90 -46.22 -0.55
C PHE A 9 -32.47 -46.00 -1.03
N THR A 10 -31.92 -46.88 -1.86
CA THR A 10 -30.55 -46.76 -2.42
C THR A 10 -30.45 -45.54 -3.34
N VAL A 11 -31.46 -45.26 -4.16
CA VAL A 11 -31.48 -44.08 -5.05
C VAL A 11 -31.55 -42.79 -4.24
N VAL A 12 -32.36 -42.74 -3.20
CA VAL A 12 -32.46 -41.55 -2.33
C VAL A 12 -31.13 -41.27 -1.60
N VAL A 13 -30.48 -42.30 -1.08
CA VAL A 13 -29.16 -42.17 -0.44
C VAL A 13 -28.10 -41.71 -1.43
N ALA A 14 -28.09 -42.20 -2.67
CA ALA A 14 -27.17 -41.77 -3.71
C ALA A 14 -27.38 -40.30 -4.11
N ILE A 15 -28.64 -39.84 -4.19
CA ILE A 15 -28.95 -38.42 -4.49
C ILE A 15 -28.48 -37.50 -3.34
N VAL A 16 -28.69 -37.89 -2.08
CA VAL A 16 -28.23 -37.13 -0.90
C VAL A 16 -26.71 -37.00 -0.88
N LEU A 17 -25.98 -38.09 -1.23
CA LEU A 17 -24.53 -38.08 -1.30
C LEU A 17 -23.99 -37.16 -2.40
N ILE A 18 -24.69 -37.06 -3.55
CA ILE A 18 -24.30 -36.17 -4.67
C ILE A 18 -24.45 -34.67 -4.27
N PHE A 19 -25.48 -34.32 -3.51
CA PHE A 19 -25.67 -32.96 -3.02
C PHE A 19 -24.69 -32.57 -1.91
N SER A 20 -24.11 -33.53 -1.18
CA SER A 20 -23.14 -33.24 -0.11
C SER A 20 -21.75 -32.87 -0.59
N ILE A 21 -21.43 -33.09 -1.88
CA ILE A 21 -20.14 -32.70 -2.48
C ILE A 21 -20.19 -31.36 -3.21
N SER A 22 -21.32 -30.62 -3.13
CA SER A 22 -21.34 -29.21 -3.47
C SER A 22 -20.63 -28.38 -2.38
N SER A 23 -19.41 -28.81 -2.01
CA SER A 23 -18.51 -27.99 -1.24
C SER A 23 -18.27 -26.72 -2.04
N CYS A 24 -18.79 -25.60 -1.54
CA CYS A 24 -18.33 -24.30 -1.95
C CYS A 24 -16.80 -24.32 -1.86
N THR A 25 -16.11 -24.40 -2.97
CA THR A 25 -14.72 -23.98 -3.03
C THR A 25 -14.75 -22.50 -2.74
N GLU A 26 -14.62 -22.12 -1.47
CA GLU A 26 -14.23 -20.76 -1.12
C GLU A 26 -12.98 -20.48 -1.94
N LYS A 27 -13.12 -19.60 -2.95
CA LYS A 27 -11.95 -19.11 -3.66
C LYS A 27 -11.10 -18.44 -2.58
N VAL A 28 -9.99 -19.09 -2.22
CA VAL A 28 -8.98 -18.46 -1.35
C VAL A 28 -8.72 -17.08 -1.95
N PRO A 29 -9.03 -16.00 -1.25
CA PRO A 29 -8.85 -14.66 -1.79
C PRO A 29 -7.38 -14.52 -2.18
N LYS A 30 -7.12 -14.29 -3.48
CA LYS A 30 -5.77 -14.10 -3.97
C LYS A 30 -5.24 -12.82 -3.31
N ILE A 31 -4.23 -12.96 -2.47
CA ILE A 31 -3.55 -11.80 -1.86
C ILE A 31 -3.00 -10.96 -3.02
N PRO A 32 -3.39 -9.67 -3.15
CA PRO A 32 -2.85 -8.83 -4.19
C PRO A 32 -1.36 -8.57 -3.93
N GLU A 33 -0.58 -8.55 -4.98
CA GLU A 33 0.80 -8.07 -4.90
C GLU A 33 0.78 -6.55 -4.72
N LEU A 34 1.52 -6.06 -3.72
CA LEU A 34 1.58 -4.64 -3.44
C LEU A 34 2.39 -3.91 -4.52
N VAL A 35 1.76 -2.96 -5.20
CA VAL A 35 2.40 -2.15 -6.25
C VAL A 35 3.12 -0.98 -5.60
N THR A 36 4.45 -1.09 -5.44
CA THR A 36 5.29 -0.03 -4.87
C THR A 36 5.87 0.91 -5.92
N GLY A 37 5.98 0.47 -7.19
CA GLY A 37 6.35 1.32 -8.32
C GLY A 37 5.14 2.08 -8.86
N PHE A 38 5.01 3.38 -8.55
CA PHE A 38 3.86 4.18 -8.96
C PHE A 38 4.16 5.67 -9.05
N SER A 39 3.26 6.39 -9.73
CA SER A 39 3.14 7.85 -9.65
C SER A 39 1.71 8.23 -9.31
N GLY A 40 1.51 9.32 -8.57
CA GLY A 40 0.18 9.80 -8.18
C GLY A 40 0.22 11.08 -7.36
N ASN A 41 -0.97 11.58 -7.01
CA ASN A 41 -1.14 12.71 -6.11
C ASN A 41 -1.29 12.19 -4.68
N ALA A 42 -0.90 12.97 -3.69
CA ALA A 42 -1.13 12.67 -2.29
C ALA A 42 -1.55 13.90 -1.50
N ASP A 43 -2.56 13.72 -0.66
CA ASP A 43 -2.89 14.60 0.43
C ASP A 43 -2.21 14.06 1.68
N VAL A 44 -1.22 14.82 2.20
CA VAL A 44 -0.36 14.43 3.31
C VAL A 44 -0.72 15.24 4.54
N GLU A 45 -0.91 14.55 5.65
CA GLU A 45 -1.06 15.14 6.98
C GLU A 45 0.07 14.65 7.89
N LEU A 46 0.76 15.58 8.55
CA LEU A 46 1.80 15.31 9.53
C LEU A 46 1.56 16.21 10.75
N GLY A 47 0.99 15.67 11.80
CA GLY A 47 0.48 16.45 12.92
C GLY A 47 -0.56 17.47 12.43
N GLU A 48 -0.28 18.76 12.65
CA GLU A 48 -1.14 19.87 12.19
C GLU A 48 -0.83 20.33 10.76
N THR A 49 0.27 19.86 10.18
CA THR A 49 0.71 20.27 8.84
C THR A 49 -0.03 19.48 7.76
N LYS A 50 -0.61 20.20 6.79
CA LYS A 50 -1.29 19.62 5.62
C LYS A 50 -0.59 20.05 4.35
N LEU A 51 -0.27 19.08 3.50
CA LEU A 51 0.43 19.26 2.24
C LEU A 51 -0.31 18.52 1.13
N LYS A 52 -0.24 19.04 -0.09
CA LYS A 52 -0.54 18.27 -1.30
C LYS A 52 0.72 18.11 -2.10
N CYS A 53 0.97 16.94 -2.62
CA CYS A 53 2.17 16.67 -3.40
C CYS A 53 1.92 15.65 -4.52
N ASN A 54 2.80 15.67 -5.51
CA ASN A 54 2.92 14.58 -6.46
C ASN A 54 4.04 13.66 -5.97
N ILE A 55 3.78 12.36 -5.97
CA ILE A 55 4.74 11.33 -5.58
C ILE A 55 5.02 10.45 -6.78
N SER A 56 6.29 10.15 -7.01
CA SER A 56 6.74 9.09 -7.91
C SER A 56 7.75 8.24 -7.15
N HIS A 57 7.51 6.94 -7.10
CA HIS A 57 8.42 5.95 -6.56
C HIS A 57 8.58 4.85 -7.59
N THR A 58 9.77 4.67 -8.12
CA THR A 58 10.04 3.71 -9.20
C THR A 58 10.52 2.39 -8.64
N GLU A 59 11.50 2.46 -7.76
CA GLU A 59 12.12 1.32 -7.09
C GLU A 59 12.73 1.76 -5.75
N LYS A 60 13.17 0.81 -4.95
CA LYS A 60 13.84 1.08 -3.69
C LYS A 60 14.99 2.08 -3.87
N GLY A 61 14.95 3.18 -3.12
CA GLY A 61 15.93 4.26 -3.17
C GLY A 61 15.72 5.26 -4.30
N VAL A 62 14.71 5.10 -5.16
CA VAL A 62 14.43 6.02 -6.27
C VAL A 62 13.02 6.59 -6.14
N SER A 63 12.95 7.84 -5.70
CA SER A 63 11.67 8.54 -5.51
C SER A 63 11.78 10.04 -5.75
N SER A 64 10.66 10.65 -6.09
CA SER A 64 10.51 12.10 -6.24
C SER A 64 9.20 12.53 -5.61
N ILE A 65 9.24 13.57 -4.80
CA ILE A 65 8.07 14.19 -4.18
C ILE A 65 8.11 15.68 -4.48
N ILE A 66 7.05 16.22 -5.07
CA ILE A 66 6.95 17.62 -5.44
C ILE A 66 5.73 18.23 -4.77
N ILE A 67 5.92 19.25 -3.94
CA ILE A 67 4.82 19.92 -3.24
C ILE A 67 4.01 20.76 -4.24
N SER A 68 2.69 20.58 -4.22
CA SER A 68 1.73 21.36 -5.01
C SER A 68 0.92 22.35 -4.15
N SER A 69 0.84 22.13 -2.84
CA SER A 69 0.18 22.99 -1.86
C SER A 69 0.82 22.81 -0.47
N PRO A 70 0.94 23.86 0.35
CA PRO A 70 0.47 25.23 0.17
C PRO A 70 1.32 26.05 -0.82
N GLU A 71 0.81 27.20 -1.24
CA GLU A 71 1.43 28.04 -2.30
C GLU A 71 2.86 28.49 -1.96
N ASN A 72 3.15 28.78 -0.68
CA ASN A 72 4.49 29.16 -0.22
C ASN A 72 5.54 28.04 -0.28
N LEU A 73 5.13 26.79 -0.48
CA LEU A 73 6.02 25.64 -0.65
C LEU A 73 5.90 25.00 -2.04
N LYS A 74 5.00 25.49 -2.87
CA LYS A 74 4.72 24.96 -4.19
C LYS A 74 5.96 24.93 -5.06
N GLY A 75 6.21 23.77 -5.67
CA GLY A 75 7.40 23.54 -6.49
C GLY A 75 8.61 23.03 -5.70
N MET A 76 8.58 23.08 -4.35
CA MET A 76 9.64 22.42 -3.58
C MET A 76 9.63 20.92 -3.89
N SER A 77 10.80 20.37 -4.18
CA SER A 77 10.95 18.97 -4.52
C SER A 77 11.99 18.25 -3.67
N PHE A 78 11.71 16.98 -3.44
CA PHE A 78 12.60 16.05 -2.75
C PHE A 78 12.84 14.86 -3.68
N LYS A 79 14.05 14.73 -4.19
CA LYS A 79 14.44 13.58 -5.03
C LYS A 79 15.40 12.71 -4.26
N ASN A 80 15.05 11.45 -4.06
CA ASN A 80 15.92 10.44 -3.47
C ASN A 80 16.53 9.60 -4.60
N LEU A 81 17.85 9.47 -4.59
CA LEU A 81 18.63 8.66 -5.51
C LEU A 81 19.70 7.91 -4.72
N GLY A 82 19.43 6.62 -4.42
CA GLY A 82 20.39 5.73 -3.77
C GLY A 82 20.85 6.15 -2.38
N GLY A 83 20.03 6.92 -1.64
CA GLY A 83 20.36 7.39 -0.29
C GLY A 83 20.85 8.85 -0.22
N THR A 84 20.94 9.53 -1.35
CA THR A 84 21.17 10.98 -1.44
C THR A 84 19.86 11.68 -1.76
N TYR A 85 19.55 12.74 -1.04
CA TYR A 85 18.44 13.64 -1.32
C TYR A 85 18.94 14.91 -2.01
N ALA A 86 18.35 15.23 -3.17
CA ALA A 86 18.41 16.55 -3.74
C ALA A 86 17.10 17.29 -3.41
N ILE A 87 17.20 18.30 -2.57
CA ILE A 87 16.08 19.17 -2.20
C ILE A 87 16.19 20.43 -3.02
N SER A 88 15.17 20.76 -3.80
CA SER A 88 15.17 21.98 -4.60
C SER A 88 13.94 22.82 -4.32
N TYR A 89 14.15 24.14 -4.32
CA TYR A 89 13.09 25.14 -4.22
C TYR A 89 13.49 26.42 -4.95
N ASN A 90 12.70 26.82 -5.93
CA ASN A 90 13.06 27.85 -6.89
C ASN A 90 14.40 27.52 -7.59
N GLU A 91 15.39 28.40 -7.48
CA GLU A 91 16.73 28.19 -8.05
C GLU A 91 17.73 27.55 -7.08
N LEU A 92 17.30 27.32 -5.83
CA LEU A 92 18.15 26.73 -4.79
C LEU A 92 18.10 25.20 -4.89
N ILE A 93 19.26 24.56 -4.82
CA ILE A 93 19.42 23.12 -4.74
C ILE A 93 20.35 22.81 -3.56
N CYS A 94 19.91 21.91 -2.71
CA CYS A 94 20.70 21.37 -1.59
C CYS A 94 20.77 19.86 -1.70
N GLU A 95 21.96 19.31 -1.77
CA GLU A 95 22.16 17.86 -1.72
C GLU A 95 22.59 17.45 -0.32
N THR A 96 22.02 16.38 0.19
CA THR A 96 22.31 15.84 1.51
C THR A 96 22.14 14.32 1.52
N GLU A 97 22.86 13.65 2.41
CA GLU A 97 22.63 12.24 2.65
C GLU A 97 21.27 12.02 3.34
N LYS A 98 20.61 10.91 3.02
CA LYS A 98 19.35 10.51 3.65
C LYS A 98 19.43 10.48 5.18
N SER A 99 20.59 10.16 5.74
CA SER A 99 20.85 10.09 7.17
C SER A 99 20.74 11.43 7.90
N TYR A 100 20.91 12.54 7.20
CA TYR A 100 20.83 13.90 7.81
C TYR A 100 19.40 14.45 7.84
N LEU A 101 18.47 13.87 7.11
CA LEU A 101 17.06 14.26 7.22
C LEU A 101 16.42 13.55 8.43
N PRO A 102 15.61 14.27 9.24
CA PRO A 102 14.84 13.64 10.31
C PRO A 102 13.90 12.58 9.76
N SER A 103 13.82 11.42 10.38
CA SER A 103 12.90 10.35 9.98
C SER A 103 11.41 10.77 10.06
N SER A 104 11.13 11.84 10.81
CA SER A 104 9.82 12.50 10.89
C SER A 104 9.58 13.53 9.77
N CYS A 105 10.57 13.81 8.90
CA CYS A 105 10.32 14.61 7.69
C CYS A 105 9.36 13.84 6.78
N PHE A 106 8.28 14.49 6.31
CA PHE A 106 7.23 13.84 5.53
C PHE A 106 7.76 13.12 4.28
N ALA A 107 8.71 13.73 3.57
CA ALA A 107 9.31 13.14 2.38
C ALA A 107 10.11 11.87 2.73
N GLN A 108 10.84 11.90 3.85
CA GLN A 108 11.58 10.73 4.33
C GLN A 108 10.64 9.65 4.88
N ALA A 109 9.56 10.04 5.56
CA ALA A 109 8.55 9.11 6.06
C ALA A 109 7.92 8.32 4.91
N ILE A 110 7.49 8.99 3.83
CA ILE A 110 6.96 8.34 2.63
C ILE A 110 7.99 7.39 2.02
N THR A 111 9.22 7.88 1.76
CA THR A 111 10.24 7.06 1.09
C THR A 111 10.70 5.89 1.95
N ASN A 112 10.78 6.04 3.27
CA ASN A 112 11.14 4.93 4.16
C ASN A 112 10.09 3.81 4.14
N VAL A 113 8.80 4.16 4.09
CA VAL A 113 7.72 3.17 3.97
C VAL A 113 7.76 2.48 2.62
N LEU A 114 7.87 3.24 1.51
CA LEU A 114 7.87 2.67 0.16
C LEU A 114 9.11 1.81 -0.11
N ASP A 115 10.30 2.29 0.31
CA ASP A 115 11.54 1.53 0.22
C ASP A 115 11.43 0.22 1.02
N LYS A 116 10.83 0.27 2.22
CA LYS A 116 10.65 -0.92 3.06
C LYS A 116 9.63 -1.87 2.45
N ALA A 117 8.51 -1.35 1.95
CA ALA A 117 7.48 -2.14 1.31
C ALA A 117 7.94 -2.82 0.00
N SER A 118 8.97 -2.27 -0.65
CA SER A 118 9.60 -2.85 -1.85
C SER A 118 10.57 -4.00 -1.52
N GLU A 119 10.91 -4.22 -0.25
CA GLU A 119 11.74 -5.34 0.18
C GLU A 119 10.90 -6.62 0.29
N GLU A 120 11.53 -7.77 0.10
CA GLU A 120 10.90 -9.07 0.38
C GLU A 120 10.47 -9.11 1.86
N ASN A 121 9.19 -9.39 2.10
CA ASN A 121 8.57 -9.36 3.43
C ASN A 121 8.67 -8.00 4.16
N GLY A 122 8.91 -6.91 3.44
CA GLY A 122 8.98 -5.56 4.01
C GLY A 122 7.61 -5.01 4.42
N ALA A 123 6.54 -5.46 3.79
CA ALA A 123 5.16 -5.21 4.14
C ALA A 123 4.39 -6.53 4.13
N ILE A 124 3.74 -6.87 5.26
CA ILE A 124 3.07 -8.16 5.48
C ILE A 124 1.57 -7.95 5.34
N TYR A 125 0.95 -8.72 4.45
CA TYR A 125 -0.50 -8.76 4.31
C TYR A 125 -1.17 -9.22 5.60
N GLN A 126 -2.18 -8.50 6.04
CA GLN A 126 -2.97 -8.80 7.23
C GLN A 126 -4.36 -9.32 6.88
N LYS A 127 -5.10 -8.54 6.11
CA LYS A 127 -6.49 -8.83 5.74
C LYS A 127 -6.95 -8.00 4.55
N SER A 128 -8.11 -8.34 4.01
CA SER A 128 -8.86 -7.45 3.10
C SER A 128 -10.15 -7.01 3.75
N GLU A 129 -10.45 -5.71 3.69
CA GLU A 129 -11.64 -5.09 4.25
C GLU A 129 -12.05 -3.89 3.39
N ASP A 130 -13.34 -3.74 3.09
CA ASP A 130 -13.90 -2.62 2.30
C ASP A 130 -13.17 -2.36 0.97
N ASN A 131 -12.88 -3.41 0.20
CA ASN A 131 -12.10 -3.37 -1.05
C ASN A 131 -10.64 -2.91 -0.88
N ASN A 132 -10.13 -2.87 0.34
CA ASN A 132 -8.71 -2.60 0.60
C ASN A 132 -8.02 -3.88 1.08
N ALA A 133 -6.82 -4.11 0.57
CA ALA A 133 -5.85 -5.04 1.15
C ALA A 133 -4.99 -4.23 2.14
N ILE A 134 -4.87 -4.72 3.35
CA ILE A 134 -4.16 -4.05 4.44
C ILE A 134 -2.82 -4.77 4.64
N PHE A 135 -1.75 -3.99 4.57
CA PHE A 135 -0.38 -4.44 4.83
C PHE A 135 0.21 -3.65 5.98
N THR A 136 1.02 -4.31 6.80
CA THR A 136 1.75 -3.66 7.90
C THR A 136 3.23 -3.96 7.81
N GLY A 137 4.05 -3.07 8.34
CA GLY A 137 5.49 -3.24 8.43
C GLY A 137 6.11 -2.22 9.36
N ALA A 138 7.42 -2.30 9.54
CA ALA A 138 8.19 -1.37 10.34
C ALA A 138 9.26 -0.71 9.48
N SER A 139 9.33 0.62 9.53
CA SER A 139 10.32 1.44 8.84
C SER A 139 11.16 2.24 9.83
N LYS A 140 12.14 3.00 9.32
CA LYS A 140 12.91 3.94 10.16
C LYS A 140 12.06 5.10 10.71
N SER A 141 10.89 5.34 10.13
CA SER A 141 9.96 6.39 10.57
C SER A 141 8.89 5.90 11.55
N GLY A 142 8.87 4.60 11.85
CA GLY A 142 7.95 3.93 12.75
C GLY A 142 7.21 2.79 12.07
N ASP A 143 6.32 2.15 12.82
CA ASP A 143 5.43 1.12 12.31
C ASP A 143 4.41 1.75 11.35
N PHE A 144 4.15 1.07 10.24
CA PHE A 144 3.26 1.61 9.22
C PHE A 144 2.16 0.64 8.81
N THR A 145 1.08 1.23 8.31
CA THR A 145 -0.01 0.52 7.65
C THR A 145 -0.19 1.07 6.24
N ILE A 146 -0.25 0.18 5.26
CA ILE A 146 -0.57 0.51 3.86
C ILE A 146 -1.94 -0.08 3.54
N TYR A 147 -2.82 0.75 2.99
CA TYR A 147 -4.09 0.35 2.42
C TYR A 147 -3.96 0.39 0.90
N ALA A 148 -4.09 -0.74 0.26
CA ALA A 148 -4.02 -0.86 -1.19
C ALA A 148 -5.34 -1.39 -1.75
N ASP A 149 -5.63 -1.13 -3.01
CA ASP A 149 -6.78 -1.73 -3.68
C ASP A 149 -6.67 -3.26 -3.68
N SER A 150 -7.71 -3.95 -3.21
CA SER A 150 -7.68 -5.41 -3.03
C SER A 150 -7.59 -6.22 -4.34
N LYS A 151 -7.79 -5.58 -5.50
CA LYS A 151 -7.71 -6.23 -6.81
C LYS A 151 -6.41 -5.91 -7.54
N THR A 152 -5.98 -4.66 -7.46
CA THR A 152 -4.84 -4.15 -8.23
C THR A 152 -3.55 -4.03 -7.43
N GLY A 153 -3.62 -4.02 -6.09
CA GLY A 153 -2.47 -3.78 -5.22
C GLY A 153 -1.98 -2.33 -5.19
N ILE A 154 -2.68 -1.41 -5.89
CA ILE A 154 -2.31 0.01 -5.94
C ILE A 154 -2.55 0.66 -4.59
N ILE A 155 -1.54 1.34 -4.07
CA ILE A 155 -1.58 2.02 -2.77
C ILE A 155 -2.57 3.19 -2.81
N LYS A 156 -3.46 3.24 -1.81
CA LYS A 156 -4.46 4.30 -1.60
C LYS A 156 -4.15 5.15 -0.39
N LYS A 157 -3.55 4.56 0.65
CA LYS A 157 -3.26 5.27 1.90
C LYS A 157 -2.04 4.67 2.60
N ILE A 158 -1.27 5.53 3.24
CA ILE A 158 -0.16 5.17 4.14
C ILE A 158 -0.40 5.86 5.47
N GLU A 159 -0.22 5.14 6.57
CA GLU A 159 -0.29 5.66 7.94
C GLU A 159 0.95 5.28 8.73
N ILE A 160 1.46 6.22 9.55
CA ILE A 160 2.50 6.00 10.56
C ILE A 160 2.02 6.69 11.84
N PRO A 161 1.34 5.95 12.74
CA PRO A 161 0.71 6.54 13.93
C PRO A 161 1.69 7.24 14.87
N GLU A 162 2.90 6.72 15.00
CA GLU A 162 3.92 7.24 15.95
C GLU A 162 4.31 8.70 15.67
N ILE A 163 4.23 9.14 14.44
CA ILE A 163 4.53 10.51 14.03
C ILE A 163 3.28 11.29 13.58
N ASN A 164 2.07 10.77 13.83
CA ASN A 164 0.82 11.34 13.35
C ASN A 164 0.83 11.64 11.84
N PHE A 165 1.31 10.66 11.06
CA PHE A 165 1.45 10.80 9.61
C PHE A 165 0.37 10.01 8.88
N THR A 166 -0.26 10.66 7.89
CA THR A 166 -1.18 10.03 6.93
C THR A 166 -0.93 10.61 5.54
N ALA A 167 -0.85 9.75 4.54
CA ALA A 167 -0.84 10.13 3.12
C ALA A 167 -1.98 9.42 2.39
N ASN A 168 -2.94 10.16 1.87
CA ASN A 168 -4.01 9.64 1.02
C ASN A 168 -3.64 9.83 -0.43
N LEU A 169 -3.53 8.75 -1.19
CA LEU A 169 -3.09 8.77 -2.58
C LEU A 169 -4.30 8.74 -3.54
N THR A 170 -4.23 9.57 -4.57
CA THR A 170 -5.22 9.68 -5.64
C THR A 170 -4.54 9.68 -6.99
N ASP A 171 -5.29 9.34 -8.04
CA ASP A 171 -4.80 9.28 -9.43
C ASP A 171 -3.53 8.42 -9.60
N THR A 172 -3.39 7.41 -8.74
CA THR A 172 -2.21 6.54 -8.70
C THR A 172 -2.17 5.63 -9.91
N LYS A 173 -1.02 5.59 -10.57
CA LYS A 173 -0.74 4.73 -11.74
C LYS A 173 0.54 3.95 -11.47
N ALA A 174 0.51 2.65 -11.73
CA ALA A 174 1.72 1.82 -11.73
C ALA A 174 2.70 2.29 -12.82
N ILE A 175 3.99 2.21 -12.51
CA ILE A 175 5.10 2.52 -13.43
C ILE A 175 5.75 1.21 -13.89
#